data_bdc4b0c2934eba7b8fdac1c8d0b58b45
#
_entry.id   bdc4b0c2934eba7b8fdac1c8d0b58b45
#
_cell.length_a   1.000
_cell.length_b   1.000
_cell.length_c   1.000
_cell.angle_alpha   90.00
_cell.angle_beta   90.00
_cell.angle_gamma   90.00
#
_symmetry.space_group_name_H-M   'P 1'
#
loop_
_entity.id
_entity.type
_entity.pdbx_description
1 polymer ?
#
loop_
_entity_poly.entity_id
_entity_poly.type
_entity_poly.pdbx_seq_one_letter_code
_entity_poly.pdbx_strand_id
1 'polypeptide(L)'
;MSLNNEGVNVKKLDICGKVCPMTFIYTKIALEEMDSNEILEVLLDFPAAIENVPDSCKRQDLAEVVDIKEIDGNKKTWLLILRKI
;
A
#
# COMPACT_ATOMS: atom_id res chain seq x y z
N MET A 1 11.88 7.22 22.12
CA MET A 1 11.48 7.37 21.92
C MET A 1 10.74 7.71 21.43
N SER A 2 10.38 7.64 21.39
CA SER A 2 9.79 7.78 20.98
C SER A 2 9.07 8.48 20.84
N LEU A 3 8.98 8.91 21.03
CA LEU A 3 8.26 9.63 20.90
C LEU A 3 7.73 10.11 19.85
N ASN A 4 8.16 10.07 19.20
CA ASN A 4 7.88 10.55 18.05
C ASN A 4 6.87 9.93 17.39
N ASN A 5 6.32 9.04 17.74
CA ASN A 5 5.40 8.44 17.03
C ASN A 5 4.18 8.54 17.64
N GLU A 6 3.84 9.56 18.15
CA GLU A 6 2.67 9.63 18.52
C GLU A 6 1.78 9.59 17.52
N GLY A 7 1.23 9.20 16.95
CA GLY A 7 0.34 9.12 15.99
C GLY A 7 0.34 7.93 15.27
N VAL A 8 0.56 7.96 14.03
CA VAL A 8 0.36 6.86 13.13
C VAL A 8 1.65 6.18 12.83
N ASN A 9 1.68 4.87 12.91
CA ASN A 9 2.81 4.10 12.43
C ASN A 9 2.72 3.96 10.92
N VAL A 10 3.85 4.00 10.27
CA VAL A 10 3.94 3.85 8.82
C VAL A 10 4.76 2.61 8.53
N LYS A 11 4.15 1.65 7.80
CA LYS A 11 4.86 0.48 7.35
C LYS A 11 5.15 0.61 5.87
N LYS A 12 6.22 0.03 5.41
CA LYS A 12 6.60 0.09 4.00
C LYS A 12 6.64 -1.30 3.42
N LEU A 13 6.13 -1.46 2.21
CA LEU A 13 6.10 -2.72 1.51
C LEU A 13 6.58 -2.51 0.09
N ASP A 14 7.62 -3.22 -0.31
CA ASP A 14 8.15 -3.12 -1.66
C ASP A 14 7.75 -4.38 -2.40
N ILE A 15 6.86 -4.24 -3.37
CA ILE A 15 6.42 -5.35 -4.20
C ILE A 15 6.74 -5.10 -5.66
N CYS A 16 7.77 -4.33 -5.94
CA CYS A 16 8.25 -4.16 -7.30
C CYS A 16 8.66 -5.51 -7.85
N GLY A 17 8.35 -5.72 -9.11
CA GLY A 17 8.62 -7.00 -9.77
C GLY A 17 7.54 -8.03 -9.60
N LYS A 18 6.54 -7.77 -8.76
CA LYS A 18 5.42 -8.69 -8.59
C LYS A 18 4.29 -8.32 -9.54
N VAL A 19 3.50 -9.32 -9.93
CA VAL A 19 2.38 -9.09 -10.83
C VAL A 19 1.10 -9.53 -10.14
N CYS A 20 -0.04 -9.13 -10.68
CA CYS A 20 -1.32 -9.56 -10.14
C CYS A 20 -1.49 -11.06 -10.31
N PRO A 21 -2.09 -11.76 -9.36
CA PRO A 21 -2.72 -11.21 -8.16
C PRO A 21 -1.79 -11.09 -6.97
N MET A 22 -0.51 -11.37 -7.15
CA MET A 22 0.43 -11.39 -6.03
C MET A 22 0.60 -10.03 -5.40
N THR A 23 0.50 -8.95 -6.19
CA THR A 23 0.59 -7.60 -5.65
C THR A 23 -0.47 -7.38 -4.58
N PHE A 24 -1.69 -7.80 -4.83
CA PHE A 24 -2.75 -7.64 -3.86
C PHE A 24 -2.55 -8.57 -2.66
N ILE A 25 -2.10 -9.80 -2.91
CA ILE A 25 -1.93 -10.77 -1.84
C ILE A 25 -0.89 -10.27 -0.82
N TYR A 26 0.25 -9.77 -1.29
CA TYR A 26 1.26 -9.24 -0.39
C TYR A 26 0.74 -8.02 0.37
N THR A 27 -0.02 -7.17 -0.31
CA THR A 27 -0.60 -5.99 0.32
C THR A 27 -1.60 -6.40 1.40
N LYS A 28 -2.44 -7.40 1.10
CA LYS A 28 -3.43 -7.87 2.06
C LYS A 28 -2.77 -8.44 3.30
N ILE A 29 -1.73 -9.25 3.12
CA ILE A 29 -1.03 -9.84 4.26
C ILE A 29 -0.44 -8.73 5.14
N ALA A 30 0.17 -7.72 4.54
CA ALA A 30 0.73 -6.62 5.30
C ALA A 30 -0.35 -5.87 6.08
N LEU A 31 -1.49 -5.63 5.43
CA LEU A 31 -2.59 -4.93 6.09
C LEU A 31 -3.16 -5.74 7.24
N GLU A 32 -3.23 -7.05 7.09
CA GLU A 32 -3.79 -7.89 8.15
C GLU A 32 -2.93 -7.91 9.39
N GLU A 33 -1.66 -7.56 9.26
CA GLU A 33 -0.77 -7.49 10.40
C GLU A 33 -0.74 -6.12 11.04
N MET A 34 -1.50 -5.17 10.52
CA MET A 34 -1.47 -3.79 10.98
C MET A 34 -2.69 -3.49 11.83
N ASP A 35 -2.55 -2.48 12.68
CA ASP A 35 -3.68 -2.01 13.48
C ASP A 35 -4.45 -0.94 12.71
N SER A 36 -5.67 -0.69 13.16
CA SER A 36 -6.51 0.32 12.51
C SER A 36 -5.82 1.68 12.49
N ASN A 37 -6.01 2.38 11.40
CA ASN A 37 -5.47 3.73 11.17
C ASN A 37 -3.97 3.78 10.94
N GLU A 38 -3.29 2.66 10.88
CA GLU A 38 -1.88 2.68 10.48
C GLU A 38 -1.77 2.87 8.98
N ILE A 39 -0.65 3.43 8.56
CA ILE A 39 -0.41 3.74 7.15
C ILE A 39 0.52 2.70 6.55
N LEU A 40 0.16 2.22 5.36
CA LEU A 40 1.01 1.31 4.60
C LEU A 40 1.42 2.01 3.30
N GLU A 41 2.71 2.13 3.08
CA GLU A 41 3.24 2.66 1.84
C GLU A 41 3.70 1.50 0.98
N VAL A 42 3.05 1.28 -0.14
CA VAL A 42 3.32 0.16 -1.02
C VAL A 42 4.02 0.65 -2.26
N LEU A 43 5.22 0.18 -2.49
CA LEU A 43 5.97 0.52 -3.69
C LEU A 43 5.73 -0.57 -4.72
N LEU A 44 5.24 -0.21 -5.90
CA LEU A 44 4.92 -1.18 -6.94
C LEU A 44 5.23 -0.63 -8.31
N ASP A 45 5.47 -1.53 -9.25
CA ASP A 45 5.82 -1.12 -10.61
C ASP A 45 4.99 -1.85 -11.66
N PHE A 46 3.90 -2.46 -11.28
CA PHE A 46 3.01 -3.14 -12.22
C PHE A 46 1.81 -2.24 -12.50
N PRO A 47 1.67 -1.71 -13.71
CA PRO A 47 0.64 -0.70 -13.96
C PRO A 47 -0.78 -1.12 -13.60
N ALA A 48 -1.16 -2.36 -13.85
CA ALA A 48 -2.50 -2.81 -13.53
C ALA A 48 -2.76 -2.82 -12.03
N ALA A 49 -1.73 -2.97 -11.21
CA ALA A 49 -1.89 -3.02 -9.77
C ALA A 49 -2.30 -1.67 -9.20
N ILE A 50 -1.99 -0.59 -9.88
CA ILE A 50 -2.38 0.74 -9.41
C ILE A 50 -3.88 0.87 -9.35
N GLU A 51 -4.60 0.13 -10.18
CA GLU A 51 -6.06 0.14 -10.12
C GLU A 51 -6.59 -1.05 -9.34
N ASN A 52 -5.97 -2.21 -9.50
CA ASN A 52 -6.50 -3.43 -8.92
C ASN A 52 -6.30 -3.51 -7.42
N VAL A 53 -5.16 -3.10 -6.92
CA VAL A 53 -4.87 -3.20 -5.49
C VAL A 53 -5.77 -2.27 -4.68
N PRO A 54 -5.88 -0.98 -5.03
CA PRO A 54 -6.78 -0.09 -4.30
C PRO A 54 -8.23 -0.54 -4.37
N ASP A 55 -8.66 -1.00 -5.54
CA ASP A 55 -10.04 -1.43 -5.72
C ASP A 55 -10.35 -2.64 -4.86
N SER A 56 -9.43 -3.60 -4.81
CA SER A 56 -9.62 -4.80 -4.01
C SER A 56 -9.62 -4.47 -2.51
N CYS A 57 -8.77 -3.54 -2.10
CA CYS A 57 -8.75 -3.11 -0.70
C CYS A 57 -10.06 -2.47 -0.30
N LYS A 58 -10.66 -1.68 -1.19
CA LYS A 58 -11.93 -1.06 -0.92
C LYS A 58 -13.06 -2.08 -0.88
N ARG A 59 -13.06 -3.02 -1.81
CA ARG A 59 -14.11 -4.03 -1.85
C ARG A 59 -14.12 -4.90 -0.61
N GLN A 60 -12.97 -5.19 -0.07
CA GLN A 60 -12.86 -6.07 1.08
C GLN A 60 -12.76 -5.30 2.40
N ASP A 61 -12.91 -3.98 2.35
CA ASP A 61 -12.85 -3.15 3.56
C ASP A 61 -11.55 -3.34 4.31
N LEU A 62 -10.46 -3.46 3.59
CA LEU A 62 -9.16 -3.65 4.21
C LEU A 62 -8.48 -2.32 4.51
N ALA A 63 -8.62 -1.36 3.62
CA ALA A 63 -7.92 -0.09 3.76
C ALA A 63 -8.55 0.97 2.88
N GLU A 64 -8.29 2.23 3.23
CA GLU A 64 -8.67 3.37 2.41
C GLU A 64 -7.48 3.85 1.64
N VAL A 65 -7.69 4.29 0.42
CA VAL A 65 -6.61 4.86 -0.38
C VAL A 65 -6.43 6.30 0.02
N VAL A 66 -5.24 6.61 0.51
CA VAL A 66 -4.90 7.97 0.90
C VAL A 66 -4.35 8.74 -0.29
N ASP A 67 -3.44 8.13 -1.03
CA ASP A 67 -2.82 8.80 -2.16
C ASP A 67 -2.13 7.77 -3.04
N ILE A 68 -1.88 8.14 -4.29
CA ILE A 68 -1.08 7.36 -5.22
C ILE A 68 -0.13 8.34 -5.89
N LYS A 69 1.17 8.11 -5.74
CA LYS A 69 2.17 9.01 -6.31
C LYS A 69 3.04 8.26 -7.28
N GLU A 70 3.32 8.89 -8.42
CA GLU A 70 4.28 8.32 -9.34
C GLU A 70 5.66 8.78 -8.92
N ILE A 71 6.54 7.85 -8.59
CA ILE A 71 7.83 8.20 -8.05
C ILE A 71 8.84 8.39 -9.14
N ASP A 72 8.80 7.54 -10.16
CA ASP A 72 9.81 7.59 -11.20
C ASP A 72 9.11 7.59 -12.52
N GLY A 73 9.06 8.72 -13.17
CA GLY A 73 8.35 8.86 -14.43
C GLY A 73 8.89 7.99 -15.55
N ASN A 74 10.17 7.57 -15.46
CA ASN A 74 10.73 6.77 -16.52
C ASN A 74 10.47 5.30 -16.32
N LYS A 75 10.34 4.84 -15.09
CA LYS A 75 10.24 3.42 -14.83
C LYS A 75 8.86 3.01 -14.37
N LYS A 76 7.92 3.91 -14.36
CA LYS A 76 6.54 3.57 -13.98
C LYS A 76 6.51 2.88 -12.64
N THR A 77 7.08 3.51 -11.65
CA THR A 77 7.04 3.04 -10.26
C THR A 77 6.14 3.97 -9.48
N TRP A 78 5.25 3.41 -8.70
CA TRP A 78 4.28 4.20 -7.95
C TRP A 78 4.38 3.88 -6.47
N LEU A 79 4.03 4.86 -5.66
CA LEU A 79 3.88 4.68 -4.22
C LEU A 79 2.40 4.80 -3.90
N LEU A 80 1.82 3.71 -3.43
CA LEU A 80 0.42 3.66 -3.05
C LEU A 80 0.35 3.80 -1.54
N ILE A 81 -0.38 4.77 -1.06
CA ILE A 81 -0.49 5.04 0.37
C ILE A 81 -1.87 4.63 0.83
N LEU A 82 -1.92 3.68 1.75
CA LEU A 82 -3.16 3.13 2.26
C LEU A 82 -3.25 3.33 3.75
N ARG A 83 -4.46 3.51 4.25
CA ARG A 83 -4.70 3.57 5.68
C ARG A 83 -5.55 2.38 6.08
N LYS A 84 -5.08 1.61 7.04
CA LYS A 84 -5.78 0.41 7.49
C LYS A 84 -7.11 0.81 8.14
N ILE A 85 -8.15 0.12 7.77
CA ILE A 85 -9.47 0.35 8.36
C ILE A 85 -9.62 -0.32 9.71
#